data_05da5e249626ed86d2888716a4045b11
#
_entry.id   05da5e249626ed86d2888716a4045b11
#
_cell.length_a   1.000
_cell.length_b   1.000
_cell.length_c   1.000
_cell.angle_alpha   90.00
_cell.angle_beta   90.00
_cell.angle_gamma   90.00
#
_symmetry.space_group_name_H-M   'P 1'
#
loop_
_entity.id
_entity.type
_entity.pdbx_description
1 polymer ?
#
loop_
_entity_poly.entity_id
_entity_poly.type
_entity_poly.pdbx_seq_one_letter_code
_entity_poly.pdbx_strand_id
1 'polypeptide(L)'
;MAADTVKVDSVLGGRLATDHLLRLGHRRIAIIHGPVVRSTGAERLQGYLAALEAAGVAPVPELIREGNFKQDSGRELARELLRVSPPPTALFCTNNLMTVGALQVLRERGVRIPTDLSLIGYDDMEWWTLTDPPLTTIGQPVYELGYEAMRLLLDQIGAKGRRRPRRVVLKPELLVRESGGPPPRTAGPTTLRERSGPLRKARVKV
;
A
#
# COMPACT_ATOMS: atom_id res chain seq x y z
N MET A 1 24.08 -19.21 -6.88
CA MET A 1 23.74 -20.35 -6.00
C MET A 1 22.23 -20.29 -5.74
N ALA A 2 21.51 -21.41 -5.89
CA ALA A 2 20.11 -21.47 -5.46
C ALA A 2 20.09 -21.72 -3.93
N ALA A 3 19.36 -20.90 -3.20
CA ALA A 3 19.23 -20.96 -1.74
C ALA A 3 17.78 -21.24 -1.33
N ASP A 4 17.60 -21.80 -0.12
CA ASP A 4 16.28 -21.87 0.50
C ASP A 4 15.68 -20.46 0.58
N THR A 5 14.39 -20.33 0.31
CA THR A 5 13.71 -19.04 0.26
C THR A 5 12.39 -19.12 1.00
N VAL A 6 12.17 -18.16 1.90
CA VAL A 6 10.86 -17.91 2.49
C VAL A 6 10.41 -16.53 2.03
N LYS A 7 9.19 -16.42 1.52
CA LYS A 7 8.63 -15.14 1.07
C LYS A 7 7.13 -15.08 1.30
N VAL A 8 6.58 -13.87 1.28
CA VAL A 8 5.14 -13.66 1.25
C VAL A 8 4.68 -13.58 -0.21
N ASP A 9 3.47 -14.06 -0.49
CA ASP A 9 2.81 -13.89 -1.79
C ASP A 9 2.42 -12.42 -2.00
N SER A 10 3.38 -11.65 -2.55
CA SER A 10 3.19 -10.23 -2.78
C SER A 10 2.20 -9.93 -3.92
N VAL A 11 2.03 -10.85 -4.88
CA VAL A 11 1.00 -10.72 -5.93
C VAL A 11 -0.39 -10.80 -5.30
N LEU A 12 -0.59 -11.80 -4.43
CA LEU A 12 -1.85 -11.92 -3.68
C LEU A 12 -2.10 -10.67 -2.83
N GLY A 13 -1.08 -10.12 -2.16
CA GLY A 13 -1.24 -8.92 -1.35
C GLY A 13 -1.68 -7.70 -2.16
N GLY A 14 -1.05 -7.46 -3.31
CA GLY A 14 -1.47 -6.40 -4.24
C GLY A 14 -2.89 -6.59 -4.75
N ARG A 15 -3.24 -7.84 -5.06
CA ARG A 15 -4.59 -8.20 -5.50
C ARG A 15 -5.64 -7.97 -4.41
N LEU A 16 -5.42 -8.44 -3.18
CA LEU A 16 -6.37 -8.29 -2.07
C LEU A 16 -6.72 -6.82 -1.80
N ALA A 17 -5.70 -5.93 -1.78
CA ALA A 17 -5.92 -4.50 -1.59
C ALA A 17 -6.77 -3.90 -2.70
N THR A 18 -6.45 -4.22 -3.95
CA THR A 18 -7.11 -3.67 -5.12
C THR A 18 -8.53 -4.22 -5.29
N ASP A 19 -8.72 -5.52 -5.09
CA ASP A 19 -10.04 -6.17 -5.12
C ASP A 19 -10.98 -5.56 -4.06
N HIS A 20 -10.45 -5.22 -2.87
CA HIS A 20 -11.23 -4.55 -1.84
C HIS A 20 -11.73 -3.18 -2.30
N LEU A 21 -10.86 -2.35 -2.87
CA LEU A 21 -11.23 -1.05 -3.41
C LEU A 21 -12.24 -1.16 -4.57
N LEU A 22 -12.05 -2.15 -5.45
CA LEU A 22 -12.97 -2.42 -6.56
C LEU A 22 -14.37 -2.83 -6.06
N ARG A 23 -14.45 -3.66 -5.00
CA ARG A 23 -15.71 -4.04 -4.35
C ARG A 23 -16.42 -2.87 -3.68
N LEU A 24 -15.68 -1.89 -3.16
CA LEU A 24 -16.23 -0.64 -2.65
C LEU A 24 -16.76 0.29 -3.76
N GLY A 25 -16.52 -0.04 -5.03
CA GLY A 25 -17.01 0.70 -6.20
C GLY A 25 -15.99 1.63 -6.84
N HIS A 26 -14.74 1.67 -6.35
CA HIS A 26 -13.69 2.48 -6.98
C HIS A 26 -13.34 1.96 -8.37
N ARG A 27 -13.07 2.89 -9.29
CA ARG A 27 -12.59 2.59 -10.65
C ARG A 27 -11.36 3.43 -11.02
N ARG A 28 -11.12 4.52 -10.30
CA ARG A 28 -9.92 5.36 -10.41
C ARG A 28 -9.08 5.17 -9.16
N ILE A 29 -8.30 4.12 -9.15
CA ILE A 29 -7.45 3.70 -8.03
C ILE A 29 -6.02 4.07 -8.36
N ALA A 30 -5.39 4.91 -7.54
CA ALA A 30 -3.96 5.18 -7.64
C ALA A 30 -3.14 4.16 -6.86
N ILE A 31 -1.92 3.90 -7.32
CA ILE A 31 -0.95 3.07 -6.62
C ILE A 31 0.39 3.80 -6.50
N ILE A 32 1.00 3.75 -5.31
CA ILE A 32 2.42 4.06 -5.10
C ILE A 32 3.11 2.75 -4.77
N HIS A 33 3.87 2.21 -5.75
CA HIS A 33 4.58 0.95 -5.60
C HIS A 33 6.08 1.15 -5.44
N GLY A 34 6.78 0.14 -4.94
CA GLY A 34 8.23 0.16 -4.85
C GLY A 34 8.91 -0.13 -6.19
N PRO A 35 10.26 -0.01 -6.26
CA PRO A 35 11.01 -0.23 -7.49
C PRO A 35 10.76 -1.61 -8.08
N VAL A 36 10.45 -1.67 -9.39
CA VAL A 36 10.16 -2.94 -10.09
C VAL A 36 11.38 -3.86 -10.19
N VAL A 37 12.60 -3.34 -9.98
CA VAL A 37 13.81 -4.16 -9.85
C VAL A 37 13.84 -4.99 -8.55
N ARG A 38 12.96 -4.70 -7.61
CA ARG A 38 12.74 -5.49 -6.40
C ARG A 38 11.50 -6.37 -6.58
N SER A 39 11.64 -7.66 -6.26
CA SER A 39 10.52 -8.61 -6.40
C SER A 39 9.24 -8.15 -5.72
N THR A 40 9.33 -7.60 -4.49
CA THR A 40 8.17 -7.09 -3.75
C THR A 40 7.52 -5.89 -4.44
N GLY A 41 8.29 -4.99 -5.08
CA GLY A 41 7.76 -3.89 -5.87
C GLY A 41 7.01 -4.37 -7.11
N ALA A 42 7.67 -5.21 -7.91
CA ALA A 42 7.09 -5.78 -9.13
C ALA A 42 5.84 -6.65 -8.84
N GLU A 43 5.92 -7.56 -7.85
CA GLU A 43 4.84 -8.48 -7.54
C GLU A 43 3.59 -7.76 -6.98
N ARG A 44 3.75 -6.72 -6.14
CA ARG A 44 2.61 -5.93 -5.63
C ARG A 44 1.93 -5.15 -6.74
N LEU A 45 2.70 -4.57 -7.66
CA LEU A 45 2.17 -3.92 -8.86
C LEU A 45 1.47 -4.94 -9.77
N GLN A 46 2.04 -6.12 -9.97
CA GLN A 46 1.41 -7.19 -10.75
C GLN A 46 0.04 -7.57 -10.16
N GLY A 47 -0.05 -7.69 -8.83
CA GLY A 47 -1.32 -8.00 -8.15
C GLY A 47 -2.38 -6.91 -8.36
N TYR A 48 -1.98 -5.63 -8.30
CA TYR A 48 -2.84 -4.49 -8.59
C TYR A 48 -3.36 -4.54 -10.03
N LEU A 49 -2.48 -4.74 -11.02
CA LEU A 49 -2.87 -4.79 -12.43
C LEU A 49 -3.79 -5.98 -12.72
N ALA A 50 -3.49 -7.15 -12.17
CA ALA A 50 -4.32 -8.34 -12.33
C ALA A 50 -5.73 -8.18 -11.74
N ALA A 51 -5.88 -7.45 -10.63
CA ALA A 51 -7.19 -7.15 -10.05
C ALA A 51 -8.00 -6.20 -10.94
N LEU A 52 -7.37 -5.15 -11.47
CA LEU A 52 -8.03 -4.23 -12.41
C LEU A 52 -8.49 -4.96 -13.68
N GLU A 53 -7.63 -5.79 -14.26
CA GLU A 53 -7.95 -6.59 -15.44
C GLU A 53 -9.14 -7.52 -15.20
N ALA A 54 -9.12 -8.26 -14.09
CA ALA A 54 -10.22 -9.16 -13.70
C ALA A 54 -11.56 -8.44 -13.53
N ALA A 55 -11.53 -7.16 -13.14
CA ALA A 55 -12.72 -6.31 -12.98
C ALA A 55 -13.10 -5.55 -14.26
N GLY A 56 -12.39 -5.73 -15.38
CA GLY A 56 -12.62 -5.00 -16.62
C GLY A 56 -12.32 -3.50 -16.51
N VAL A 57 -11.44 -3.09 -15.60
CA VAL A 57 -11.04 -1.69 -15.37
C VAL A 57 -9.68 -1.46 -16.02
N ALA A 58 -9.61 -0.58 -17.01
CA ALA A 58 -8.35 -0.23 -17.63
C ALA A 58 -7.43 0.51 -16.63
N PRO A 59 -6.14 0.12 -16.52
CA PRO A 59 -5.20 0.88 -15.73
C PRO A 59 -4.96 2.27 -16.33
N VAL A 60 -4.87 3.28 -15.46
CA VAL A 60 -4.59 4.67 -15.85
C VAL A 60 -3.13 4.96 -15.55
N PRO A 61 -2.26 5.15 -16.56
CA PRO A 61 -0.81 5.31 -16.35
C PRO A 61 -0.45 6.45 -15.40
N GLU A 62 -1.21 7.55 -15.41
CA GLU A 62 -1.00 8.70 -14.55
C GLU A 62 -1.30 8.41 -13.07
N LEU A 63 -1.96 7.30 -12.77
CA LEU A 63 -2.27 6.86 -11.40
C LEU A 63 -1.28 5.80 -10.88
N ILE A 64 -0.32 5.38 -11.69
CA ILE A 64 0.71 4.41 -11.31
C ILE A 64 2.02 5.16 -11.07
N ARG A 65 2.55 5.10 -9.86
CA ARG A 65 3.77 5.80 -9.47
C ARG A 65 4.77 4.86 -8.82
N GLU A 66 6.01 4.88 -9.32
CA GLU A 66 7.11 4.13 -8.73
C GLU A 66 7.82 4.98 -7.67
N GLY A 67 7.80 4.53 -6.43
CA GLY A 67 8.55 5.09 -5.31
C GLY A 67 9.77 4.24 -4.97
N ASN A 68 10.43 4.57 -3.86
CA ASN A 68 11.68 3.96 -3.45
C ASN A 68 11.60 3.27 -2.07
N PHE A 69 10.39 2.95 -1.60
CA PHE A 69 10.08 2.43 -0.27
C PHE A 69 10.36 3.37 0.90
N LYS A 70 10.70 4.64 0.64
CA LYS A 70 10.96 5.66 1.68
C LYS A 70 9.79 6.61 1.82
N GLN A 71 9.69 7.22 2.99
CA GLN A 71 8.63 8.16 3.35
C GLN A 71 8.59 9.39 2.43
N ASP A 72 9.75 9.96 2.09
CA ASP A 72 9.82 11.15 1.24
C ASP A 72 9.26 10.91 -0.16
N SER A 73 9.55 9.74 -0.75
CA SER A 73 8.95 9.39 -2.05
C SER A 73 7.44 9.22 -1.96
N GLY A 74 6.93 8.65 -0.86
CA GLY A 74 5.49 8.57 -0.62
C GLY A 74 4.83 9.95 -0.55
N ARG A 75 5.50 10.93 0.11
CA ARG A 75 5.03 12.33 0.17
C ARG A 75 5.00 12.98 -1.21
N GLU A 76 6.08 12.88 -1.96
CA GLU A 76 6.19 13.51 -3.28
C GLU A 76 5.15 12.96 -4.24
N LEU A 77 5.10 11.64 -4.36
CA LEU A 77 4.18 10.95 -5.28
C LEU A 77 2.70 11.14 -4.91
N ALA A 78 2.37 11.19 -3.62
CA ALA A 78 1.01 11.54 -3.20
C ALA A 78 0.62 12.97 -3.61
N ARG A 79 1.55 13.94 -3.52
CA ARG A 79 1.29 15.31 -4.01
C ARG A 79 1.05 15.35 -5.52
N GLU A 80 1.79 14.56 -6.29
CA GLU A 80 1.58 14.45 -7.74
C GLU A 80 0.22 13.84 -8.05
N LEU A 81 -0.12 12.72 -7.41
CA LEU A 81 -1.39 12.02 -7.63
C LEU A 81 -2.61 12.88 -7.32
N LEU A 82 -2.54 13.75 -6.30
CA LEU A 82 -3.62 14.70 -5.99
C LEU A 82 -3.80 15.81 -7.03
N ARG A 83 -2.84 16.01 -7.96
CA ARG A 83 -2.93 16.97 -9.07
C ARG A 83 -3.45 16.35 -10.37
N VAL A 84 -3.55 15.03 -10.43
CA VAL A 84 -4.08 14.34 -11.61
C VAL A 84 -5.54 14.72 -11.83
N SER A 85 -5.93 14.99 -13.06
CA SER A 85 -7.32 15.32 -13.42
C SER A 85 -7.84 14.33 -14.46
N PRO A 86 -9.01 13.70 -14.21
CA PRO A 86 -9.75 13.67 -12.96
C PRO A 86 -8.97 12.96 -11.85
N PRO A 87 -9.18 13.34 -10.56
CA PRO A 87 -8.39 12.80 -9.46
C PRO A 87 -8.69 11.32 -9.17
N PRO A 88 -7.77 10.58 -8.52
CA PRO A 88 -8.08 9.26 -7.99
C PRO A 88 -9.11 9.35 -6.87
N THR A 89 -9.92 8.31 -6.71
CA THR A 89 -10.88 8.17 -5.61
C THR A 89 -10.37 7.26 -4.51
N ALA A 90 -9.32 6.51 -4.78
CA ALA A 90 -8.62 5.66 -3.81
C ALA A 90 -7.12 5.65 -4.10
N LEU A 91 -6.32 5.44 -3.06
CA LEU A 91 -4.88 5.29 -3.10
C LEU A 91 -4.47 4.00 -2.38
N PHE A 92 -3.66 3.20 -3.05
CA PHE A 92 -2.98 2.04 -2.48
C PHE A 92 -1.47 2.33 -2.39
N CYS A 93 -0.93 2.34 -1.17
CA CYS A 93 0.51 2.47 -0.91
C CYS A 93 1.08 1.10 -0.56
N THR A 94 2.10 0.65 -1.28
CA THR A 94 2.59 -0.73 -1.20
C THR A 94 3.68 -0.98 -0.17
N ASN A 95 3.93 -0.07 0.77
CA ASN A 95 4.69 -0.32 2.00
C ASN A 95 4.37 0.73 3.08
N ASN A 96 4.76 0.46 4.33
CA ASN A 96 4.45 1.30 5.49
C ASN A 96 5.04 2.72 5.39
N LEU A 97 6.30 2.89 5.00
CA LEU A 97 6.94 4.20 4.95
C LEU A 97 6.33 5.13 3.90
N MET A 98 6.06 4.61 2.69
CA MET A 98 5.36 5.42 1.68
C MET A 98 3.93 5.74 2.11
N THR A 99 3.26 4.82 2.84
CA THR A 99 1.94 5.08 3.43
C THR A 99 1.99 6.24 4.42
N VAL A 100 2.98 6.29 5.32
CA VAL A 100 3.20 7.44 6.24
C VAL A 100 3.37 8.73 5.45
N GLY A 101 4.21 8.71 4.41
CA GLY A 101 4.44 9.87 3.55
C GLY A 101 3.17 10.38 2.87
N ALA A 102 2.37 9.45 2.33
CA ALA A 102 1.08 9.78 1.72
C ALA A 102 0.09 10.37 2.74
N LEU A 103 -0.05 9.76 3.92
CA LEU A 103 -0.91 10.25 5.01
C LEU A 103 -0.57 11.68 5.42
N GLN A 104 0.71 12.01 5.53
CA GLN A 104 1.15 13.37 5.85
C GLN A 104 0.64 14.39 4.83
N VAL A 105 0.75 14.06 3.53
CA VAL A 105 0.28 14.95 2.45
C VAL A 105 -1.23 15.05 2.45
N LEU A 106 -1.96 13.95 2.61
CA LEU A 106 -3.42 13.97 2.68
C LEU A 106 -3.89 14.86 3.82
N ARG A 107 -3.25 14.76 5.00
CA ARG A 107 -3.55 15.61 6.15
C ARG A 107 -3.18 17.08 5.91
N GLU A 108 -1.99 17.36 5.33
CA GLU A 108 -1.55 18.72 4.97
C GLU A 108 -2.52 19.42 4.01
N ARG A 109 -3.15 18.65 3.12
CA ARG A 109 -4.10 19.11 2.10
C ARG A 109 -5.56 19.11 2.57
N GLY A 110 -5.83 18.65 3.78
CA GLY A 110 -7.17 18.54 4.32
C GLY A 110 -8.06 17.53 3.59
N VAL A 111 -7.44 16.52 2.94
CA VAL A 111 -8.15 15.42 2.28
C VAL A 111 -8.69 14.49 3.36
N ARG A 112 -10.00 14.31 3.39
CA ARG A 112 -10.68 13.45 4.37
C ARG A 112 -10.66 12.00 3.91
N ILE A 113 -10.19 11.12 4.78
CA ILE A 113 -10.21 9.68 4.57
C ILE A 113 -11.40 9.12 5.38
N PRO A 114 -12.23 8.24 4.80
CA PRO A 114 -12.27 7.80 3.40
C PRO A 114 -13.12 8.68 2.49
N THR A 115 -13.72 9.77 3.00
CA THR A 115 -14.81 10.53 2.34
C THR A 115 -14.40 11.16 1.01
N ASP A 116 -13.18 11.74 0.95
CA ASP A 116 -12.64 12.37 -0.26
C ASP A 116 -11.73 11.41 -1.03
N LEU A 117 -11.04 10.51 -0.32
CA LEU A 117 -10.13 9.52 -0.87
C LEU A 117 -10.02 8.32 0.07
N SER A 118 -10.26 7.11 -0.41
CA SER A 118 -9.95 5.89 0.33
C SER A 118 -8.45 5.60 0.32
N LEU A 119 -7.90 5.11 1.45
CA LEU A 119 -6.49 4.76 1.56
C LEU A 119 -6.32 3.34 2.07
N ILE A 120 -5.50 2.55 1.36
CA ILE A 120 -5.04 1.24 1.83
C ILE A 120 -3.51 1.26 1.91
N GLY A 121 -2.98 0.76 3.03
CA GLY A 121 -1.56 0.56 3.25
C GLY A 121 -1.12 -0.89 3.03
N TYR A 122 0.18 -1.10 3.07
CA TYR A 122 0.83 -2.41 3.14
C TYR A 122 1.76 -2.41 4.35
N ASP A 123 1.95 -3.57 4.97
CA ASP A 123 2.60 -3.77 6.26
C ASP A 123 1.72 -3.28 7.42
N ASP A 124 1.12 -4.22 8.14
CA ASP A 124 0.30 -3.88 9.30
C ASP A 124 1.18 -3.56 10.50
N MET A 125 1.04 -2.34 11.00
CA MET A 125 1.76 -1.84 12.17
C MET A 125 0.73 -1.49 13.24
N GLU A 126 1.03 -1.76 14.51
CA GLU A 126 0.11 -1.53 15.63
C GLU A 126 -0.46 -0.11 15.66
N TRP A 127 0.36 0.89 15.33
CA TRP A 127 -0.08 2.30 15.31
C TRP A 127 -1.08 2.65 14.21
N TRP A 128 -1.33 1.77 13.21
CA TRP A 128 -2.40 2.00 12.23
C TRP A 128 -3.80 1.99 12.84
N THR A 129 -3.95 1.40 14.03
CA THR A 129 -5.19 1.45 14.81
C THR A 129 -5.39 2.81 15.49
N LEU A 130 -4.32 3.60 15.62
CA LEU A 130 -4.30 4.92 16.27
C LEU A 130 -4.46 6.07 15.26
N THR A 131 -4.50 5.78 13.96
CA THR A 131 -4.79 6.81 12.94
C THR A 131 -6.28 7.15 12.95
N ASP A 132 -6.62 8.34 12.48
CA ASP A 132 -8.00 8.77 12.31
C ASP A 132 -8.27 9.06 10.82
N PRO A 133 -9.07 8.16 10.18
CA PRO A 133 -9.59 6.88 10.68
C PRO A 133 -8.50 5.78 10.78
N PRO A 134 -8.78 4.66 11.52
CA PRO A 134 -7.91 3.48 11.53
C PRO A 134 -7.66 2.93 10.13
N LEU A 135 -6.39 2.62 9.81
CA LEU A 135 -5.96 2.31 8.46
C LEU A 135 -6.19 0.84 8.09
N THR A 136 -6.88 0.61 6.98
CA THR A 136 -6.98 -0.68 6.29
C THR A 136 -5.64 -1.03 5.65
N THR A 137 -5.13 -2.24 5.90
CA THR A 137 -3.78 -2.64 5.46
C THR A 137 -3.73 -4.07 4.97
N ILE A 138 -2.67 -4.37 4.21
CA ILE A 138 -2.24 -5.75 3.94
C ILE A 138 -1.22 -6.13 5.01
N GLY A 139 -1.60 -7.07 5.87
CA GLY A 139 -0.73 -7.67 6.88
C GLY A 139 0.12 -8.79 6.31
N GLN A 140 1.37 -8.87 6.75
CA GLN A 140 2.28 -9.98 6.44
C GLN A 140 2.45 -10.85 7.68
N PRO A 141 2.51 -12.19 7.55
CA PRO A 141 2.75 -13.10 8.65
C PRO A 141 4.24 -13.08 9.04
N VAL A 142 4.66 -11.98 9.68
CA VAL A 142 6.10 -11.71 9.94
C VAL A 142 6.72 -12.70 10.94
N TYR A 143 5.93 -13.19 11.90
CA TYR A 143 6.38 -14.21 12.85
C TYR A 143 6.66 -15.53 12.11
N GLU A 144 5.71 -16.00 11.31
CA GLU A 144 5.82 -17.24 10.54
C GLU A 144 6.95 -17.15 9.50
N LEU A 145 7.15 -15.96 8.92
CA LEU A 145 8.25 -15.70 7.98
C LEU A 145 9.61 -15.92 8.66
N GLY A 146 9.78 -15.38 9.86
CA GLY A 146 11.00 -15.56 10.66
C GLY A 146 11.18 -17.00 11.12
N TYR A 147 10.10 -17.62 11.60
CA TYR A 147 10.11 -19.02 12.06
C TYR A 147 10.51 -19.98 10.94
N GLU A 148 9.84 -19.89 9.77
CA GLU A 148 10.15 -20.75 8.62
C GLU A 148 11.56 -20.52 8.08
N ALA A 149 12.03 -19.26 8.06
CA ALA A 149 13.40 -18.97 7.62
C ALA A 149 14.43 -19.61 8.56
N MET A 150 14.23 -19.50 9.87
CA MET A 150 15.12 -20.14 10.86
C MET A 150 15.04 -21.65 10.77
N ARG A 151 13.86 -22.25 10.64
CA ARG A 151 13.67 -23.69 10.48
C ARG A 151 14.42 -24.22 9.26
N LEU A 152 14.31 -23.56 8.10
CA LEU A 152 15.03 -23.94 6.89
C LEU A 152 16.55 -23.85 7.08
N LEU A 153 17.02 -22.83 7.78
CA LEU A 153 18.45 -22.64 8.07
C LEU A 153 18.98 -23.74 8.99
N LEU A 154 18.29 -24.07 10.07
CA LEU A 154 18.70 -25.15 11.00
C LEU A 154 18.70 -26.51 10.30
N ASP A 155 17.69 -26.79 9.49
CA ASP A 155 17.65 -28.01 8.67
C ASP A 155 18.84 -28.10 7.71
N GLN A 156 19.30 -26.96 7.18
CA GLN A 156 20.44 -26.92 6.27
C GLN A 156 21.76 -27.15 7.00
N ILE A 157 21.92 -26.58 8.19
CA ILE A 157 23.10 -26.77 9.06
C ILE A 157 23.23 -28.23 9.49
N GLY A 158 22.12 -28.88 9.87
CA GLY A 158 22.09 -30.29 10.31
C GLY A 158 22.19 -31.32 9.17
N ALA A 159 22.15 -30.89 7.91
CA ALA A 159 22.13 -31.79 6.77
C ALA A 159 23.53 -32.31 6.42
N LYS A 160 23.70 -33.65 6.30
CA LYS A 160 24.85 -34.29 5.73
C LYS A 160 24.73 -34.32 4.19
N GLY A 161 25.22 -33.27 3.49
CA GLY A 161 25.27 -33.23 2.04
C GLY A 161 24.39 -32.10 1.41
N ARG A 162 24.49 -31.95 0.05
CA ARG A 162 23.74 -30.95 -0.71
C ARG A 162 22.26 -31.32 -0.79
N ARG A 163 21.39 -30.40 -0.35
CA ARG A 163 19.93 -30.50 -0.56
C ARG A 163 19.47 -29.62 -1.71
N ARG A 164 18.34 -29.98 -2.32
CA ARG A 164 17.65 -29.11 -3.27
C ARG A 164 17.06 -27.91 -2.50
N PRO A 165 17.21 -26.67 -3.04
CA PRO A 165 16.60 -25.49 -2.46
C PRO A 165 15.09 -25.66 -2.30
N ARG A 166 14.59 -25.23 -1.16
CA ARG A 166 13.15 -25.22 -0.84
C ARG A 166 12.62 -23.79 -0.96
N ARG A 167 11.35 -23.69 -1.34
CA ARG A 167 10.65 -22.41 -1.40
C ARG A 167 9.37 -22.50 -0.58
N VAL A 168 9.27 -21.66 0.44
CA VAL A 168 8.07 -21.48 1.26
C VAL A 168 7.45 -20.15 0.89
N VAL A 169 6.15 -20.16 0.58
CA VAL A 169 5.39 -18.95 0.24
C VAL A 169 4.24 -18.83 1.23
N LEU A 170 4.27 -17.77 2.04
CA LEU A 170 3.25 -17.46 3.03
C LEU A 170 2.21 -16.51 2.43
N LYS A 171 0.97 -16.60 2.90
CA LYS A 171 -0.12 -15.74 2.41
C LYS A 171 -0.24 -14.48 3.27
N PRO A 172 -0.33 -13.29 2.66
CA PRO A 172 -0.73 -12.09 3.36
C PRO A 172 -2.24 -12.09 3.60
N GLU A 173 -2.70 -11.22 4.47
CA GLU A 173 -4.12 -11.01 4.75
C GLU A 173 -4.51 -9.53 4.61
N LEU A 174 -5.79 -9.28 4.31
CA LEU A 174 -6.37 -7.93 4.30
C LEU A 174 -7.02 -7.66 5.66
N LEU A 175 -6.51 -6.68 6.38
CA LEU A 175 -7.04 -6.22 7.66
C LEU A 175 -7.91 -4.98 7.39
N VAL A 176 -9.21 -5.20 7.27
CA VAL A 176 -10.18 -4.14 6.96
C VAL A 176 -10.43 -3.31 8.21
N ARG A 177 -10.25 -1.98 8.07
CA ARG A 177 -10.57 -0.96 9.06
C ARG A 177 -11.40 0.16 8.39
N GLU A 178 -11.27 1.40 8.83
CA GLU A 178 -12.19 2.48 8.45
C GLU A 178 -11.67 3.40 7.34
N SER A 179 -10.43 3.22 6.85
CA SER A 179 -9.84 4.09 5.82
C SER A 179 -10.27 3.78 4.39
N GLY A 180 -11.05 2.71 4.19
CA GLY A 180 -11.71 2.37 2.93
C GLY A 180 -13.21 2.63 3.00
N GLY A 181 -13.76 3.38 2.06
CA GLY A 181 -15.19 3.68 1.93
C GLY A 181 -15.63 3.68 0.46
N PRO A 182 -16.89 3.94 0.14
CA PRO A 182 -17.33 4.08 -1.24
C PRO A 182 -16.68 5.31 -1.90
N PRO A 183 -16.51 5.31 -3.24
CA PRO A 183 -16.00 6.49 -3.94
C PRO A 183 -16.86 7.71 -3.67
N PRO A 184 -16.27 8.92 -3.63
CA PRO A 184 -17.02 10.16 -3.47
C PRO A 184 -18.14 10.22 -4.53
N ARG A 185 -19.34 10.56 -4.12
CA ARG A 185 -20.41 10.88 -5.08
C ARG A 185 -19.94 12.07 -5.90
N THR A 186 -19.84 11.92 -7.21
CA THR A 186 -19.46 13.00 -8.13
C THR A 186 -20.43 14.15 -8.04
N ALA A 187 -20.20 15.07 -7.12
CA ALA A 187 -20.53 16.46 -7.37
C ALA A 187 -19.51 16.90 -8.41
N GLY A 188 -19.95 17.48 -9.54
CA GLY A 188 -19.12 17.82 -10.72
C GLY A 188 -17.68 18.28 -10.43
N PRO A 189 -16.86 18.73 -11.38
CA PRO A 189 -15.41 18.83 -11.26
C PRO A 189 -15.02 19.68 -10.04
N THR A 190 -14.96 19.02 -8.89
CA THR A 190 -14.40 19.63 -7.69
C THR A 190 -12.90 19.48 -7.80
N THR A 191 -12.26 20.51 -8.36
CA THR A 191 -10.86 20.76 -8.06
C THR A 191 -10.70 20.66 -6.54
N LEU A 192 -9.81 19.78 -6.06
CA LEU A 192 -9.36 19.76 -4.68
C LEU A 192 -8.70 21.14 -4.43
N ARG A 193 -9.54 22.16 -4.20
CA ARG A 193 -9.09 23.54 -3.96
C ARG A 193 -8.23 23.52 -2.71
N GLU A 194 -7.06 24.11 -2.85
CA GLU A 194 -6.19 24.49 -1.73
C GLU A 194 -7.03 25.20 -0.67
N ARG A 195 -7.40 24.47 0.37
CA ARG A 195 -7.86 25.09 1.60
C ARG A 195 -6.60 25.50 2.35
N SER A 196 -6.04 26.65 1.96
CA SER A 196 -5.00 27.34 2.68
C SER A 196 -5.58 27.90 3.98
N GLY A 197 -5.63 27.06 5.00
CA GLY A 197 -5.82 27.49 6.38
C GLY A 197 -4.45 27.48 7.07
N PRO A 198 -4.01 28.57 7.72
CA PRO A 198 -2.71 28.61 8.38
C PRO A 198 -2.72 27.63 9.57
N LEU A 199 -1.77 26.69 9.57
CA LEU A 199 -1.42 25.93 10.76
C LEU A 199 -1.06 26.92 11.88
N ARG A 200 -1.92 27.03 12.90
CA ARG A 200 -1.58 27.75 14.13
C ARG A 200 -0.35 27.10 14.74
N LYS A 201 0.80 27.75 14.60
CA LYS A 201 1.99 27.40 15.37
C LYS A 201 1.66 27.61 16.84
N ALA A 202 1.47 26.53 17.58
CA ALA A 202 1.46 26.60 19.04
C ALA A 202 2.86 27.09 19.48
N ARG A 203 2.96 28.33 19.96
CA ARG A 203 4.15 28.82 20.67
C ARG A 203 4.16 28.12 22.03
N VAL A 204 5.06 27.17 22.21
CA VAL A 204 5.47 26.73 23.54
C VAL A 204 6.32 27.87 24.09
N LYS A 205 5.84 28.57 25.14
CA LYS A 205 6.67 29.41 25.98
C LYS A 205 7.41 28.50 26.95
N VAL A 206 8.73 28.51 26.86
CA VAL A 206 9.62 27.97 27.89
C VAL A 206 9.68 28.99 29.02
#